data_8a075ab596e10ef4ed90499fe5ab96bc
#
_entry.id   8a075ab596e10ef4ed90499fe5ab96bc
#
_cell.length_a   1.000
_cell.length_b   1.000
_cell.length_c   1.000
_cell.angle_alpha   90.00
_cell.angle_beta   90.00
_cell.angle_gamma   90.00
#
_symmetry.space_group_name_H-M   'P 1'
#
loop_
_entity.id
_entity.type
_entity.pdbx_description
1 polymer ?
#
loop_
_entity_poly.entity_id
_entity_poly.type
_entity_poly.pdbx_seq_one_letter_code
_entity_poly.pdbx_strand_id
1 'polypeptide(L)'
;MLVAFDFLDMNAKNITLRPGRPADAAKIAAMSRDLIETGLGWSWGPDRVARSIANKDTFTLLACDRDRVVAFAIMYFGDEHAHLNLLAVRPSHQRLGIGRHMVEWLTESAYAAGIATIHLELRAANYSARTFYRSLGFTESAYIPGYYRGREMALRMMRVLRRPGTPLPAWPAPKLPKS
;
A
#
# COMPACT_ATOMS: atom_id res chain seq x y z
N MET A 1 18.05 -2.45 6.04
CA MET A 1 18.00 -2.19 7.49
C MET A 1 16.54 -1.85 7.81
N LEU A 2 15.79 -2.82 8.35
CA LEU A 2 14.42 -2.58 8.79
C LEU A 2 14.46 -1.58 9.93
N VAL A 3 13.88 -0.41 9.72
CA VAL A 3 13.56 0.50 10.82
C VAL A 3 12.52 -0.26 11.65
N ALA A 4 12.85 -0.52 12.92
CA ALA A 4 11.92 -1.07 13.88
C ALA A 4 10.87 0.03 14.15
N PHE A 5 9.82 0.06 13.34
CA PHE A 5 8.61 0.79 13.67
C PHE A 5 7.85 -0.04 14.67
N ASP A 6 7.56 0.53 15.83
CA ASP A 6 6.56 -0.01 16.74
C ASP A 6 5.28 -0.25 15.93
N PHE A 7 4.88 -1.52 15.83
CA PHE A 7 3.60 -1.89 15.24
C PHE A 7 2.52 -1.38 16.19
N LEU A 8 2.06 -0.14 15.95
CA LEU A 8 1.09 0.55 16.77
C LEU A 8 -0.22 -0.23 16.82
N ASP A 9 -0.59 -0.58 18.03
CA ASP A 9 -1.88 -1.16 18.39
C ASP A 9 -2.97 -0.11 18.08
N MET A 10 -3.78 -0.36 17.06
CA MET A 10 -4.96 0.48 16.78
C MET A 10 -6.05 0.17 17.80
N ASN A 11 -6.18 1.07 18.74
CA ASN A 11 -6.95 0.97 19.99
C ASN A 11 -8.48 1.04 19.81
N ALA A 12 -9.06 0.17 18.96
CA ALA A 12 -10.52 -0.07 18.96
C ALA A 12 -10.91 -1.53 18.67
N LYS A 13 -10.00 -2.35 18.11
CA LYS A 13 -10.18 -3.79 17.86
C LYS A 13 -8.80 -4.36 17.63
N ASN A 14 -8.06 -4.84 18.55
CA ASN A 14 -6.79 -5.63 18.43
C ASN A 14 -6.21 -5.79 16.99
N ILE A 15 -6.19 -4.68 16.20
CA ILE A 15 -5.70 -4.68 14.83
C ILE A 15 -4.18 -4.49 14.87
N THR A 16 -3.47 -5.49 14.41
CA THR A 16 -2.00 -5.45 14.28
C THR A 16 -1.60 -5.39 12.81
N LEU A 17 -0.58 -4.59 12.52
CA LEU A 17 0.06 -4.58 11.19
C LEU A 17 1.27 -5.53 11.22
N ARG A 18 1.46 -6.27 10.12
CA ARG A 18 2.64 -7.12 9.94
C ARG A 18 3.03 -7.28 8.47
N PRO A 19 4.29 -7.62 8.17
CA PRO A 19 4.68 -8.04 6.83
C PRO A 19 3.93 -9.29 6.37
N GLY A 20 3.67 -9.37 5.06
CA GLY A 20 3.17 -10.57 4.41
C GLY A 20 4.24 -11.66 4.38
N ARG A 21 3.82 -12.91 4.52
CA ARG A 21 4.66 -14.11 4.43
C ARG A 21 4.22 -14.95 3.23
N PRO A 22 5.06 -15.82 2.68
CA PRO A 22 4.67 -16.71 1.57
C PRO A 22 3.39 -17.49 1.84
N ALA A 23 3.16 -17.93 3.08
CA ALA A 23 1.95 -18.63 3.50
C ALA A 23 0.66 -17.77 3.41
N ASP A 24 0.78 -16.45 3.32
CA ASP A 24 -0.37 -15.55 3.17
C ASP A 24 -0.81 -15.40 1.71
N ALA A 25 -0.01 -15.84 0.74
CA ALA A 25 -0.21 -15.56 -0.68
C ALA A 25 -1.59 -15.98 -1.20
N ALA A 26 -2.04 -17.19 -0.87
CA ALA A 26 -3.35 -17.71 -1.30
C ALA A 26 -4.49 -16.86 -0.71
N LYS A 27 -4.37 -16.45 0.56
CA LYS A 27 -5.37 -15.64 1.25
C LYS A 27 -5.46 -14.23 0.66
N ILE A 28 -4.32 -13.61 0.38
CA ILE A 28 -4.24 -12.28 -0.26
C ILE A 28 -4.84 -12.35 -1.67
N ALA A 29 -4.47 -13.37 -2.45
CA ALA A 29 -4.99 -13.56 -3.80
C ALA A 29 -6.50 -13.73 -3.83
N ALA A 30 -7.08 -14.51 -2.90
CA ALA A 30 -8.52 -14.64 -2.77
C ALA A 30 -9.19 -13.31 -2.40
N MET A 31 -8.60 -12.54 -1.49
CA MET A 31 -9.11 -11.20 -1.14
C MET A 31 -9.01 -10.23 -2.32
N SER A 32 -7.93 -10.27 -3.12
CA SER A 32 -7.80 -9.45 -4.33
C SER A 32 -8.90 -9.76 -5.34
N ARG A 33 -9.12 -11.05 -5.63
CA ARG A 33 -10.19 -11.50 -6.53
C ARG A 33 -11.56 -10.95 -6.10
N ASP A 34 -11.88 -11.11 -4.83
CA ASP A 34 -13.22 -10.83 -4.32
C ASP A 34 -13.49 -9.34 -4.06
N LEU A 35 -12.44 -8.56 -3.71
CA LEU A 35 -12.60 -7.17 -3.26
C LEU A 35 -12.10 -6.13 -4.29
N ILE A 36 -11.18 -6.50 -5.19
CA ILE A 36 -10.59 -5.56 -6.16
C ILE A 36 -10.92 -5.97 -7.60
N GLU A 37 -10.69 -7.25 -7.94
CA GLU A 37 -10.69 -7.71 -9.32
C GLU A 37 -12.07 -8.23 -9.78
N THR A 38 -13.14 -8.02 -9.01
CA THR A 38 -14.50 -8.42 -9.39
C THR A 38 -14.86 -7.81 -10.75
N GLY A 39 -15.20 -8.66 -11.73
CA GLY A 39 -15.51 -8.25 -13.10
C GLY A 39 -14.28 -7.97 -13.99
N LEU A 40 -13.05 -7.96 -13.45
CA LEU A 40 -11.82 -7.70 -14.21
C LEU A 40 -11.07 -8.97 -14.62
N GLY A 41 -11.51 -10.14 -14.13
CA GLY A 41 -10.74 -11.37 -14.19
C GLY A 41 -9.57 -11.36 -13.20
N TRP A 42 -9.13 -12.55 -12.82
CA TRP A 42 -8.17 -12.71 -11.74
C TRP A 42 -6.73 -12.63 -12.24
N SER A 43 -6.07 -11.48 -12.07
CA SER A 43 -4.68 -11.26 -12.47
C SER A 43 -3.69 -11.42 -11.30
N TRP A 44 -4.13 -11.21 -10.06
CA TRP A 44 -3.33 -11.37 -8.86
C TRP A 44 -3.59 -12.73 -8.20
N GLY A 45 -3.30 -13.81 -8.96
CA GLY A 45 -3.37 -15.17 -8.42
C GLY A 45 -2.29 -15.46 -7.37
N PRO A 46 -2.38 -16.61 -6.67
CA PRO A 46 -1.48 -16.98 -5.57
C PRO A 46 0.01 -16.93 -5.93
N ASP A 47 0.38 -17.41 -7.12
CA ASP A 47 1.78 -17.42 -7.57
C ASP A 47 2.32 -15.99 -7.80
N ARG A 48 1.51 -15.09 -8.33
CA ARG A 48 1.91 -13.69 -8.51
C ARG A 48 2.09 -13.00 -7.17
N VAL A 49 1.17 -13.23 -6.23
CA VAL A 49 1.28 -12.69 -4.87
C VAL A 49 2.51 -13.26 -4.17
N ALA A 50 2.77 -14.56 -4.29
CA ALA A 50 3.96 -15.19 -3.70
C ALA A 50 5.26 -14.58 -4.25
N ARG A 51 5.35 -14.40 -5.58
CA ARG A 51 6.50 -13.73 -6.22
C ARG A 51 6.64 -12.28 -5.75
N SER A 52 5.53 -11.58 -5.57
CA SER A 52 5.54 -10.20 -5.06
C SER A 52 6.06 -10.13 -3.62
N ILE A 53 5.66 -11.07 -2.76
CA ILE A 53 6.16 -11.16 -1.37
C ILE A 53 7.67 -11.47 -1.34
N ALA A 54 8.16 -12.29 -2.26
CA ALA A 54 9.58 -12.66 -2.35
C ALA A 54 10.46 -11.58 -3.01
N ASN A 55 9.87 -10.61 -3.70
CA ASN A 55 10.59 -9.55 -4.38
C ASN A 55 11.07 -8.50 -3.38
N LYS A 56 12.40 -8.25 -3.36
CA LYS A 56 13.04 -7.26 -2.45
C LYS A 56 12.55 -5.82 -2.62
N ASP A 57 12.09 -5.48 -3.83
CA ASP A 57 11.61 -4.13 -4.16
C ASP A 57 10.09 -3.99 -3.94
N THR A 58 9.45 -5.01 -3.36
CA THR A 58 8.01 -5.00 -3.08
C THR A 58 7.76 -5.26 -1.60
N PHE A 59 6.91 -4.45 -0.99
CA PHE A 59 6.48 -4.66 0.38
C PHE A 59 5.00 -5.04 0.41
N THR A 60 4.70 -6.14 1.09
CA THR A 60 3.33 -6.58 1.37
C THR A 60 3.03 -6.34 2.84
N LEU A 61 2.06 -5.49 3.12
CA LEU A 61 1.59 -5.15 4.46
C LEU A 61 0.23 -5.78 4.72
N LEU A 62 0.07 -6.42 5.86
CA LEU A 62 -1.20 -7.00 6.31
C LEU A 62 -1.69 -6.30 7.56
N ALA A 63 -3.02 -6.14 7.67
CA ALA A 63 -3.71 -5.84 8.90
C ALA A 63 -4.47 -7.09 9.37
N CYS A 64 -4.25 -7.47 10.62
CA CYS A 64 -4.84 -8.65 11.24
C CYS A 64 -5.70 -8.25 12.43
N ASP A 65 -6.92 -8.78 12.49
CA ASP A 65 -7.75 -8.81 13.69
C ASP A 65 -7.50 -10.16 14.37
N ARG A 66 -6.69 -10.15 15.44
CA ARG A 66 -6.08 -11.35 15.99
C ARG A 66 -5.32 -12.11 14.90
N ASP A 67 -5.67 -13.35 14.61
CA ASP A 67 -5.03 -14.18 13.59
C ASP A 67 -5.67 -14.06 12.19
N ARG A 68 -6.74 -13.28 12.06
CA ARG A 68 -7.46 -13.13 10.80
C ARG A 68 -6.97 -11.94 10.00
N VAL A 69 -6.48 -12.16 8.79
CA VAL A 69 -6.17 -11.09 7.84
C VAL A 69 -7.46 -10.39 7.42
N VAL A 70 -7.56 -9.09 7.71
CA VAL A 70 -8.73 -8.25 7.44
C VAL A 70 -8.45 -7.17 6.39
N ALA A 71 -7.18 -6.85 6.16
CA ALA A 71 -6.76 -5.96 5.07
C ALA A 71 -5.37 -6.33 4.58
N PHE A 72 -5.05 -5.95 3.35
CA PHE A 72 -3.71 -6.06 2.80
C PHE A 72 -3.42 -4.90 1.86
N ALA A 73 -2.12 -4.61 1.70
CA ALA A 73 -1.60 -3.70 0.70
C ALA A 73 -0.33 -4.30 0.08
N ILE A 74 -0.11 -4.04 -1.22
CA ILE A 74 1.12 -4.40 -1.92
C ILE A 74 1.65 -3.14 -2.58
N MET A 75 2.88 -2.75 -2.24
CA MET A 75 3.54 -1.57 -2.77
C MET A 75 4.92 -1.94 -3.33
N TYR A 76 5.19 -1.51 -4.55
CA TYR A 76 6.50 -1.57 -5.18
C TYR A 76 7.29 -0.30 -4.87
N PHE A 77 8.57 -0.44 -4.58
CA PHE A 77 9.52 0.63 -4.32
C PHE A 77 10.57 0.66 -5.43
N GLY A 78 10.55 1.69 -6.27
CA GLY A 78 11.61 1.98 -7.23
C GLY A 78 12.65 2.94 -6.63
N ASP A 79 13.41 3.61 -7.48
CA ASP A 79 14.47 4.52 -7.03
C ASP A 79 13.88 5.83 -6.44
N GLU A 80 13.04 6.54 -7.17
CA GLU A 80 12.38 7.77 -6.72
C GLU A 80 10.85 7.67 -6.68
N HIS A 81 10.29 6.58 -7.20
CA HIS A 81 8.85 6.39 -7.30
C HIS A 81 8.43 5.07 -6.66
N ALA A 82 7.39 5.11 -5.86
CA ALA A 82 6.70 3.92 -5.40
C ALA A 82 5.34 3.76 -6.08
N HIS A 83 4.86 2.54 -6.17
CA HIS A 83 3.58 2.23 -6.77
C HIS A 83 2.75 1.35 -5.84
N LEU A 84 1.61 1.86 -5.38
CA LEU A 84 0.65 1.11 -4.60
C LEU A 84 -0.20 0.25 -5.56
N ASN A 85 0.21 -1.00 -5.71
CA ASN A 85 -0.41 -1.93 -6.65
C ASN A 85 -1.81 -2.39 -6.19
N LEU A 86 -1.95 -2.71 -4.91
CA LEU A 86 -3.18 -3.20 -4.32
C LEU A 86 -3.38 -2.64 -2.91
N LEU A 87 -4.63 -2.34 -2.57
CA LEU A 87 -5.10 -2.11 -1.20
C LEU A 87 -6.53 -2.60 -1.09
N ALA A 88 -6.81 -3.46 -0.14
CA ALA A 88 -8.18 -3.88 0.17
C ALA A 88 -8.38 -4.05 1.67
N VAL A 89 -9.57 -3.68 2.13
CA VAL A 89 -10.06 -3.89 3.49
C VAL A 89 -11.38 -4.66 3.40
N ARG A 90 -11.51 -5.74 4.18
CA ARG A 90 -12.77 -6.51 4.24
C ARG A 90 -13.96 -5.59 4.60
N PRO A 91 -15.14 -5.77 3.99
CA PRO A 91 -16.31 -4.93 4.26
C PRO A 91 -16.64 -4.80 5.75
N SER A 92 -16.51 -5.89 6.50
CA SER A 92 -16.75 -5.92 7.97
C SER A 92 -15.75 -5.06 8.78
N HIS A 93 -14.67 -4.59 8.18
CA HIS A 93 -13.60 -3.81 8.82
C HIS A 93 -13.35 -2.47 8.14
N GLN A 94 -14.17 -2.11 7.16
CA GLN A 94 -14.13 -0.79 6.52
C GLN A 94 -14.64 0.29 7.48
N ARG A 95 -14.25 1.56 7.21
CA ARG A 95 -14.62 2.76 7.99
C ARG A 95 -14.09 2.78 9.42
N LEU A 96 -13.17 1.87 9.76
CA LEU A 96 -12.49 1.81 11.06
C LEU A 96 -11.08 2.44 11.01
N GLY A 97 -10.73 3.15 9.94
CA GLY A 97 -9.41 3.78 9.79
C GLY A 97 -8.29 2.85 9.33
N ILE A 98 -8.51 1.53 9.20
CA ILE A 98 -7.47 0.55 8.86
C ILE A 98 -6.76 0.90 7.54
N GLY A 99 -7.51 1.15 6.46
CA GLY A 99 -6.93 1.51 5.18
C GLY A 99 -6.10 2.79 5.23
N ARG A 100 -6.57 3.81 5.97
CA ARG A 100 -5.82 5.05 6.22
C ARG A 100 -4.48 4.76 6.89
N HIS A 101 -4.52 4.05 7.99
CA HIS A 101 -3.32 3.72 8.76
C HIS A 101 -2.29 2.93 7.93
N MET A 102 -2.75 1.97 7.13
CA MET A 102 -1.87 1.21 6.23
C MET A 102 -1.21 2.10 5.17
N VAL A 103 -1.96 3.02 4.55
CA VAL A 103 -1.40 3.94 3.54
C VAL A 103 -0.46 4.96 4.18
N GLU A 104 -0.78 5.46 5.36
CA GLU A 104 0.10 6.36 6.12
C GLU A 104 1.42 5.66 6.47
N TRP A 105 1.36 4.44 7.00
CA TRP A 105 2.55 3.62 7.30
C TRP A 105 3.43 3.39 6.06
N LEU A 106 2.82 3.02 4.92
CA LEU A 106 3.53 2.83 3.65
C LEU A 106 4.12 4.15 3.13
N THR A 107 3.42 5.26 3.32
CA THR A 107 3.90 6.60 2.94
C THR A 107 5.12 7.02 3.76
N GLU A 108 5.10 6.80 5.07
CA GLU A 108 6.25 7.09 5.94
C GLU A 108 7.44 6.21 5.58
N SER A 109 7.20 4.93 5.30
CA SER A 109 8.23 4.00 4.83
C SER A 109 8.85 4.44 3.50
N ALA A 110 8.00 4.89 2.55
CA ALA A 110 8.45 5.41 1.27
C ALA A 110 9.28 6.70 1.43
N TYR A 111 8.82 7.61 2.28
CA TYR A 111 9.57 8.83 2.58
C TYR A 111 10.94 8.52 3.19
N ALA A 112 11.00 7.62 4.17
CA ALA A 112 12.26 7.18 4.80
C ALA A 112 13.21 6.47 3.81
N ALA A 113 12.66 5.76 2.82
CA ALA A 113 13.42 5.14 1.74
C ALA A 113 13.90 6.12 0.65
N GLY A 114 13.55 7.41 0.75
CA GLY A 114 13.96 8.43 -0.21
C GLY A 114 13.05 8.56 -1.44
N ILE A 115 11.90 7.91 -1.44
CA ILE A 115 10.91 8.01 -2.51
C ILE A 115 10.37 9.43 -2.61
N ALA A 116 10.30 9.95 -3.83
CA ALA A 116 9.78 11.28 -4.10
C ALA A 116 8.25 11.29 -4.32
N THR A 117 7.71 10.24 -4.96
CA THR A 117 6.29 10.16 -5.29
C THR A 117 5.73 8.76 -5.11
N ILE A 118 4.46 8.68 -4.71
CA ILE A 118 3.69 7.43 -4.71
C ILE A 118 2.59 7.54 -5.78
N HIS A 119 2.48 6.53 -6.62
CA HIS A 119 1.47 6.42 -7.66
C HIS A 119 0.52 5.26 -7.37
N LEU A 120 -0.69 5.36 -7.86
CA LEU A 120 -1.68 4.27 -7.88
C LEU A 120 -2.66 4.46 -9.04
N GLU A 121 -3.32 3.38 -9.45
CA GLU A 121 -4.48 3.41 -10.34
C GLU A 121 -5.69 2.81 -9.63
N LEU A 122 -6.85 3.40 -9.90
CA LEU A 122 -8.15 2.88 -9.49
C LEU A 122 -9.14 2.96 -10.65
N ARG A 123 -10.22 2.16 -10.59
CA ARG A 123 -11.29 2.31 -11.58
C ARG A 123 -11.85 3.72 -11.51
N ALA A 124 -11.97 4.42 -12.65
CA ALA A 124 -12.44 5.80 -12.70
C ALA A 124 -13.84 5.96 -12.06
N ALA A 125 -14.66 4.91 -12.10
CA ALA A 125 -15.99 4.86 -11.48
C ALA A 125 -15.96 4.57 -9.96
N ASN A 126 -14.78 4.30 -9.36
CA ASN A 126 -14.67 4.04 -7.92
C ASN A 126 -14.54 5.35 -7.12
N TYR A 127 -15.65 6.08 -7.02
CA TYR A 127 -15.70 7.37 -6.31
C TYR A 127 -15.34 7.27 -4.83
N SER A 128 -15.64 6.16 -4.18
CA SER A 128 -15.29 5.92 -2.78
C SER A 128 -13.78 5.86 -2.58
N ALA A 129 -13.08 5.08 -3.40
CA ALA A 129 -11.61 5.01 -3.37
C ALA A 129 -10.98 6.36 -3.74
N ARG A 130 -11.52 7.05 -4.75
CA ARG A 130 -11.06 8.39 -5.15
C ARG A 130 -11.13 9.39 -3.98
N THR A 131 -12.26 9.45 -3.28
CA THR A 131 -12.45 10.30 -2.11
C THR A 131 -11.49 9.90 -0.97
N PHE A 132 -11.33 8.60 -0.75
CA PHE A 132 -10.40 8.07 0.25
C PHE A 132 -8.96 8.52 -0.02
N TYR A 133 -8.44 8.33 -1.24
CA TYR A 133 -7.07 8.72 -1.57
C TYR A 133 -6.88 10.24 -1.58
N ARG A 134 -7.87 11.02 -2.01
CA ARG A 134 -7.83 12.49 -1.87
C ARG A 134 -7.67 12.91 -0.40
N SER A 135 -8.37 12.27 0.53
CA SER A 135 -8.27 12.55 1.96
C SER A 135 -6.90 12.22 2.56
N LEU A 136 -6.06 11.48 1.82
CA LEU A 136 -4.67 11.11 2.15
C LEU A 136 -3.65 11.95 1.37
N GLY A 137 -4.07 13.02 0.69
CA GLY A 137 -3.18 13.92 -0.04
C GLY A 137 -2.77 13.44 -1.42
N PHE A 138 -3.44 12.44 -1.99
CA PHE A 138 -3.27 12.08 -3.40
C PHE A 138 -4.08 13.02 -4.29
N THR A 139 -3.50 13.40 -5.42
CA THR A 139 -4.12 14.20 -6.48
C THR A 139 -4.29 13.37 -7.75
N GLU A 140 -5.28 13.72 -8.55
CA GLU A 140 -5.52 13.08 -9.84
C GLU A 140 -4.49 13.57 -10.85
N SER A 141 -3.89 12.63 -11.58
CA SER A 141 -2.85 12.97 -12.56
C SER A 141 -3.23 12.64 -14.01
N ALA A 142 -3.96 11.54 -14.23
CA ALA A 142 -4.37 11.14 -15.58
C ALA A 142 -5.57 10.18 -15.56
N TYR A 143 -6.36 10.21 -16.64
CA TYR A 143 -7.30 9.16 -16.98
C TYR A 143 -6.69 8.26 -18.05
N ILE A 144 -6.76 6.95 -17.89
CA ILE A 144 -6.15 5.96 -18.77
C ILE A 144 -7.26 5.09 -19.36
N PRO A 145 -7.70 5.34 -20.61
CA PRO A 145 -8.74 4.54 -21.26
C PRO A 145 -8.28 3.09 -21.44
N GLY A 146 -9.21 2.14 -21.25
CA GLY A 146 -8.93 0.72 -21.50
C GLY A 146 -7.91 0.06 -20.59
N TYR A 147 -7.50 0.69 -19.50
CA TYR A 147 -6.48 0.18 -18.58
C TYR A 147 -6.81 -1.21 -18.06
N TYR A 148 -8.06 -1.42 -17.65
CA TYR A 148 -8.53 -2.71 -17.19
C TYR A 148 -9.05 -3.54 -18.37
N ARG A 149 -8.18 -4.40 -18.91
CA ARG A 149 -8.47 -5.34 -20.01
C ARG A 149 -9.07 -4.71 -21.28
N GLY A 150 -8.63 -3.49 -21.60
CA GLY A 150 -9.15 -2.78 -22.77
C GLY A 150 -10.60 -2.26 -22.64
N ARG A 151 -11.22 -2.39 -21.47
CA ARG A 151 -12.66 -2.10 -21.28
C ARG A 151 -12.91 -0.92 -20.35
N GLU A 152 -12.30 -0.92 -19.18
CA GLU A 152 -12.59 0.10 -18.17
C GLU A 152 -11.46 1.13 -18.08
N MET A 153 -11.86 2.37 -17.84
CA MET A 153 -10.95 3.49 -17.62
C MET A 153 -10.36 3.44 -16.21
N ALA A 154 -9.06 3.67 -16.08
CA ALA A 154 -8.43 3.95 -14.80
C ALA A 154 -8.29 5.46 -14.58
N LEU A 155 -8.34 5.84 -13.32
CA LEU A 155 -7.87 7.12 -12.81
C LEU A 155 -6.51 6.87 -12.13
N ARG A 156 -5.47 7.52 -12.63
CA ARG A 156 -4.17 7.56 -11.94
C ARG A 156 -4.17 8.68 -10.94
N MET A 157 -3.72 8.37 -9.72
CA MET A 157 -3.50 9.35 -8.67
C MET A 157 -2.05 9.31 -8.21
N MET A 158 -1.57 10.44 -7.69
CA MET A 158 -0.19 10.62 -7.26
C MET A 158 -0.15 11.42 -5.96
N ARG A 159 0.76 11.04 -5.06
CA ARG A 159 1.13 11.84 -3.88
C ARG A 159 2.61 12.19 -3.96
N VAL A 160 2.91 13.48 -3.92
CA VAL A 160 4.29 13.99 -3.85
C VAL A 160 4.71 14.00 -2.39
N LEU A 161 5.83 13.33 -2.06
CA LEU A 161 6.40 13.27 -0.72
C LEU A 161 7.53 14.29 -0.57
N ARG A 162 8.34 14.46 -1.61
CA ARG A 162 9.42 15.44 -1.71
C ARG A 162 9.62 15.82 -3.18
N ARG A 163 10.28 16.92 -3.43
CA ARG A 163 10.66 17.25 -4.82
C ARG A 163 11.72 16.25 -5.30
N PRO A 164 11.59 15.68 -6.50
CA PRO A 164 12.61 14.82 -7.09
C PRO A 164 13.97 15.52 -7.09
N GLY A 165 15.05 14.76 -6.82
CA GLY A 165 16.40 15.32 -6.75
C GLY A 165 16.73 16.14 -5.49
N THR A 166 15.81 16.32 -4.54
CA THR A 166 16.11 16.93 -3.26
C THR A 166 16.94 15.96 -2.41
N PRO A 167 18.12 16.36 -1.87
CA PRO A 167 18.90 15.50 -1.00
C PRO A 167 18.06 14.98 0.17
N LEU A 168 18.29 13.73 0.56
CA LEU A 168 17.71 13.21 1.78
C LEU A 168 18.19 14.04 2.97
N PRO A 169 17.32 14.31 3.98
CA PRO A 169 17.78 14.92 5.21
C PRO A 169 18.92 14.06 5.80
N ALA A 170 20.03 14.71 6.16
CA ALA A 170 21.15 14.01 6.76
C ALA A 170 20.65 13.25 8.00
N TRP A 171 20.97 11.96 8.07
CA TRP A 171 20.68 11.16 9.26
C TRP A 171 21.37 11.80 10.47
N PRO A 172 20.66 12.13 11.55
CA PRO A 172 21.32 12.65 12.74
C PRO A 172 22.31 11.59 13.25
N ALA A 173 23.59 11.95 13.30
CA ALA A 173 24.61 11.06 13.82
C ALA A 173 24.21 10.59 15.24
N PRO A 174 24.35 9.29 15.55
CA PRO A 174 24.07 8.80 16.88
C PRO A 174 24.92 9.57 17.89
N LYS A 175 24.27 10.15 18.91
CA LYS A 175 24.99 10.76 20.04
C LYS A 175 25.75 9.65 20.75
N LEU A 176 27.07 9.61 20.56
CA LEU A 176 27.92 8.73 21.34
C LEU A 176 27.78 9.11 22.83
N PRO A 177 27.65 8.14 23.74
CA PRO A 177 27.68 8.44 25.17
C PRO A 177 29.03 9.11 25.50
N LYS A 178 28.96 10.21 26.23
CA LYS A 178 30.16 10.86 26.75
C LYS A 178 30.81 9.90 27.76
N SER A 179 32.09 9.60 27.55
CA SER A 179 32.94 8.86 28.45
C SER A 179 33.02 9.51 29.84
#